data_1dac336938f65a8580b587702d77f168
#
_entry.id   1dac336938f65a8580b587702d77f168
#
_cell.length_a   1.000
_cell.length_b   1.000
_cell.length_c   1.000
_cell.angle_alpha   90.00
_cell.angle_beta   90.00
_cell.angle_gamma   90.00
#
_symmetry.space_group_name_H-M   'P 1'
#
loop_
_entity.id
_entity.type
_entity.pdbx_description
1 polymer ?
#
loop_
_entity_poly.entity_id
_entity_poly.type
_entity_poly.pdbx_seq_one_letter_code
_entity_poly.pdbx_strand_id
1 'polypeptide(L)'
;MKIGVHKIAMAAPNDVSGLKCLIDRGAVDPATIIALIGKTEGNGGANDFTRGFATPSFQLLLAPLLGLTPEEVGSCIAFVWSGGTEGVLSPHATIFTRSPSEVARTPRLALGIGITRDFAPEEIGRMAMVEAVAAAVHDCMNQTGITDPQAVHYVQVKGPLLTPARVADARARGAALATEDPNGSKAFARGAMALGVALGLGEVGATDLSDQVIARRLDLYSSVASTSAGGELKNCEVLLFGNSPAYGGDYCIGHATLSDVIDADGVRGALASAGLAVNSSVSPADANRIAVVFAKAEASPTGAIRGRRNTMLSDADINYERHARAALGAVIASITLDPAIFVSGGTEHQCAPGAAPIAAIVRASAV
;
A
#
# COMPACT_ATOMS: atom_id res chain seq x y z
N MET A 1 17.46 7.38 -13.86
CA MET A 1 16.03 7.02 -14.01
C MET A 1 15.15 8.05 -13.29
N LYS A 2 13.87 8.21 -13.68
CA LYS A 2 12.85 8.98 -12.93
C LYS A 2 11.56 8.19 -12.82
N ILE A 3 10.81 8.46 -11.76
CA ILE A 3 9.46 7.94 -11.56
C ILE A 3 8.46 9.04 -11.89
N GLY A 4 7.56 8.77 -12.84
CA GLY A 4 6.38 9.58 -13.10
C GLY A 4 5.21 9.11 -12.21
N VAL A 5 4.36 10.04 -11.79
CA VAL A 5 3.21 9.77 -10.92
C VAL A 5 1.98 10.45 -11.51
N HIS A 6 0.97 9.66 -11.87
CA HIS A 6 -0.23 10.13 -12.53
C HIS A 6 -1.47 9.58 -11.82
N LYS A 7 -2.25 10.45 -11.19
CA LYS A 7 -3.50 10.08 -10.52
C LYS A 7 -4.70 10.31 -11.44
N ILE A 8 -5.60 9.34 -11.49
CA ILE A 8 -6.86 9.39 -12.25
C ILE A 8 -8.04 9.06 -11.33
N ALA A 9 -9.15 9.75 -11.53
CA ALA A 9 -10.43 9.38 -10.92
C ALA A 9 -11.00 8.13 -11.61
N MET A 10 -11.81 7.37 -10.90
CA MET A 10 -12.50 6.19 -11.42
C MET A 10 -13.99 6.29 -11.07
N ALA A 11 -14.86 6.22 -12.07
CA ALA A 11 -16.32 6.20 -11.87
C ALA A 11 -16.84 4.82 -11.46
N ALA A 12 -16.07 3.75 -11.73
CA ALA A 12 -16.38 2.37 -11.38
C ALA A 12 -15.05 1.57 -11.31
N PRO A 13 -15.04 0.36 -10.71
CA PRO A 13 -13.81 -0.44 -10.62
C PRO A 13 -13.15 -0.77 -11.97
N ASN A 14 -13.94 -0.83 -13.05
CA ASN A 14 -13.49 -1.09 -14.41
C ASN A 14 -13.30 0.19 -15.25
N ASP A 15 -13.36 1.36 -14.64
CA ASP A 15 -13.17 2.62 -15.38
C ASP A 15 -11.69 2.85 -15.67
N VAL A 16 -11.31 2.61 -16.91
CA VAL A 16 -9.96 2.81 -17.45
C VAL A 16 -9.83 4.10 -18.29
N SER A 17 -10.91 4.89 -18.39
CA SER A 17 -11.00 6.06 -19.27
C SER A 17 -9.93 7.12 -18.97
N GLY A 18 -9.64 7.33 -17.68
CA GLY A 18 -8.61 8.26 -17.25
C GLY A 18 -7.21 7.86 -17.73
N LEU A 19 -6.83 6.58 -17.62
CA LEU A 19 -5.55 6.08 -18.15
C LEU A 19 -5.52 6.17 -19.68
N LYS A 20 -6.61 5.75 -20.34
CA LYS A 20 -6.71 5.86 -21.79
C LYS A 20 -6.51 7.31 -22.26
N CYS A 21 -7.12 8.27 -21.61
CA CYS A 21 -6.95 9.69 -21.90
C CYS A 21 -5.49 10.18 -21.73
N LEU A 22 -4.78 9.69 -20.69
CA LEU A 22 -3.36 10.00 -20.49
C LEU A 22 -2.48 9.45 -21.60
N ILE A 23 -2.78 8.25 -22.08
CA ILE A 23 -2.07 7.58 -23.18
C ILE A 23 -2.36 8.30 -24.51
N ASP A 24 -3.64 8.53 -24.84
CA ASP A 24 -4.07 9.14 -26.10
C ASP A 24 -3.46 10.54 -26.32
N ARG A 25 -3.24 11.32 -25.24
CA ARG A 25 -2.59 12.64 -25.31
C ARG A 25 -1.06 12.58 -25.15
N GLY A 26 -0.46 11.40 -25.09
CA GLY A 26 0.99 11.21 -24.95
C GLY A 26 1.57 11.62 -23.59
N ALA A 27 0.73 11.78 -22.55
CA ALA A 27 1.19 12.08 -21.19
C ALA A 27 1.77 10.86 -20.45
N VAL A 28 1.36 9.67 -20.87
CA VAL A 28 1.88 8.38 -20.39
C VAL A 28 2.17 7.49 -21.60
N ASP A 29 3.42 7.02 -21.70
CA ASP A 29 3.80 5.94 -22.60
C ASP A 29 3.49 4.60 -21.89
N PRO A 30 2.61 3.74 -22.45
CA PRO A 30 2.27 2.45 -21.86
C PRO A 30 3.49 1.59 -21.53
N ALA A 31 4.55 1.62 -22.34
CA ALA A 31 5.77 0.85 -22.15
C ALA A 31 6.57 1.26 -20.90
N THR A 32 6.30 2.43 -20.34
CA THR A 32 6.95 2.94 -19.13
C THR A 32 6.20 2.63 -17.84
N ILE A 33 4.96 2.12 -17.92
CA ILE A 33 4.14 1.81 -16.76
C ILE A 33 4.74 0.61 -16.02
N ILE A 34 4.94 0.75 -14.71
CA ILE A 34 5.51 -0.30 -13.87
C ILE A 34 4.57 -0.73 -12.73
N ALA A 35 3.66 0.15 -12.30
CA ALA A 35 2.70 -0.19 -11.25
C ALA A 35 1.45 0.69 -11.33
N LEU A 36 0.33 0.15 -10.84
CA LEU A 36 -0.89 0.87 -10.52
C LEU A 36 -1.28 0.59 -9.06
N ILE A 37 -1.57 1.65 -8.30
CA ILE A 37 -2.08 1.55 -6.94
C ILE A 37 -3.41 2.30 -6.87
N GLY A 38 -4.49 1.66 -6.42
CA GLY A 38 -5.79 2.32 -6.44
C GLY A 38 -6.77 1.88 -5.36
N LYS A 39 -7.82 2.68 -5.23
CA LYS A 39 -8.97 2.46 -4.34
C LYS A 39 -10.21 2.16 -5.16
N THR A 40 -10.90 1.10 -4.79
CA THR A 40 -12.17 0.70 -5.38
C THR A 40 -13.31 0.80 -4.36
N GLU A 41 -14.56 0.83 -4.82
CA GLU A 41 -15.77 0.97 -3.98
C GLU A 41 -16.17 -0.33 -3.25
N GLY A 42 -15.28 -1.33 -3.21
CA GLY A 42 -15.56 -2.61 -2.58
C GLY A 42 -15.67 -2.55 -1.06
N ASN A 43 -16.02 -3.69 -0.46
CA ASN A 43 -16.21 -3.81 0.98
C ASN A 43 -14.89 -4.02 1.77
N GLY A 44 -13.77 -4.22 1.09
CA GLY A 44 -12.46 -4.51 1.71
C GLY A 44 -12.34 -5.89 2.38
N GLY A 45 -13.39 -6.72 2.30
CA GLY A 45 -13.43 -8.07 2.85
C GLY A 45 -12.79 -9.13 1.96
N ALA A 46 -12.86 -10.39 2.39
CA ALA A 46 -12.37 -11.53 1.60
C ALA A 46 -13.15 -11.74 0.29
N ASN A 47 -14.42 -11.30 0.25
CA ASN A 47 -15.31 -11.37 -0.90
C ASN A 47 -15.45 -10.04 -1.66
N ASP A 48 -14.46 -9.18 -1.58
CA ASP A 48 -14.42 -7.94 -2.36
C ASP A 48 -14.02 -8.25 -3.81
N PHE A 49 -14.98 -8.32 -4.70
CA PHE A 49 -14.76 -8.60 -6.12
C PHE A 49 -14.33 -7.37 -6.93
N THR A 50 -14.45 -6.15 -6.39
CA THR A 50 -14.09 -4.93 -7.13
C THR A 50 -12.60 -4.89 -7.49
N ARG A 51 -11.74 -5.40 -6.61
CA ARG A 51 -10.29 -5.51 -6.86
C ARG A 51 -9.99 -6.47 -8.01
N GLY A 52 -10.61 -7.67 -7.94
CA GLY A 52 -10.47 -8.69 -9.00
C GLY A 52 -11.12 -8.27 -10.32
N PHE A 53 -12.00 -7.27 -10.34
CA PHE A 53 -12.59 -6.71 -11.55
C PHE A 53 -11.74 -5.55 -12.13
N ALA A 54 -11.12 -4.75 -11.29
CA ALA A 54 -10.26 -3.66 -11.73
C ALA A 54 -9.02 -4.17 -12.50
N THR A 55 -8.30 -5.14 -11.94
CA THR A 55 -7.07 -5.68 -12.56
C THR A 55 -7.26 -6.07 -14.02
N PRO A 56 -8.19 -7.00 -14.40
CA PRO A 56 -8.36 -7.41 -15.79
C PRO A 56 -8.83 -6.27 -16.70
N SER A 57 -9.54 -5.27 -16.15
CA SER A 57 -9.97 -4.12 -16.96
C SER A 57 -8.77 -3.28 -17.43
N PHE A 58 -7.80 -3.01 -16.53
CA PHE A 58 -6.56 -2.32 -16.90
C PHE A 58 -5.64 -3.20 -17.74
N GLN A 59 -5.56 -4.50 -17.47
CA GLN A 59 -4.80 -5.45 -18.29
C GLN A 59 -5.33 -5.50 -19.74
N LEU A 60 -6.66 -5.57 -19.94
CA LEU A 60 -7.28 -5.57 -21.26
C LEU A 60 -7.06 -4.26 -22.04
N LEU A 61 -6.98 -3.11 -21.34
CA LEU A 61 -6.60 -1.85 -21.99
C LEU A 61 -5.14 -1.87 -22.46
N LEU A 62 -4.24 -2.36 -21.60
CA LEU A 62 -2.78 -2.26 -21.84
C LEU A 62 -2.26 -3.35 -22.77
N ALA A 63 -2.86 -4.54 -22.79
CA ALA A 63 -2.39 -5.69 -23.55
C ALA A 63 -2.17 -5.39 -25.05
N PRO A 64 -3.15 -4.83 -25.81
CA PRO A 64 -2.93 -4.51 -27.21
C PRO A 64 -1.91 -3.39 -27.43
N LEU A 65 -1.76 -2.46 -26.47
CA LEU A 65 -0.81 -1.35 -26.57
C LEU A 65 0.65 -1.81 -26.35
N LEU A 66 0.82 -2.90 -25.62
CA LEU A 66 2.13 -3.48 -25.30
C LEU A 66 2.48 -4.67 -26.20
N GLY A 67 1.51 -5.17 -27.01
CA GLY A 67 1.69 -6.38 -27.81
C GLY A 67 1.79 -7.65 -26.93
N LEU A 68 1.12 -7.65 -25.77
CA LEU A 68 1.13 -8.71 -24.77
C LEU A 68 -0.28 -9.30 -24.58
N THR A 69 -0.35 -10.46 -23.95
CA THR A 69 -1.60 -10.97 -23.40
C THR A 69 -1.93 -10.27 -22.06
N PRO A 70 -3.18 -10.25 -21.58
CA PRO A 70 -3.53 -9.69 -20.27
C PRO A 70 -2.74 -10.32 -19.12
N GLU A 71 -2.46 -11.61 -19.16
CA GLU A 71 -1.68 -12.35 -18.17
C GLU A 71 -0.20 -11.88 -18.16
N GLU A 72 0.39 -11.68 -19.34
CA GLU A 72 1.76 -11.14 -19.46
C GLU A 72 1.86 -9.70 -18.95
N VAL A 73 0.83 -8.86 -19.17
CA VAL A 73 0.74 -7.52 -18.55
C VAL A 73 0.80 -7.63 -17.03
N GLY A 74 0.07 -8.59 -16.43
CA GLY A 74 0.09 -8.85 -14.99
C GLY A 74 1.44 -9.33 -14.45
N SER A 75 2.30 -9.89 -15.32
CA SER A 75 3.66 -10.30 -14.96
C SER A 75 4.68 -9.15 -15.05
N CYS A 76 4.35 -8.08 -15.78
CA CYS A 76 5.26 -6.93 -16.01
C CYS A 76 4.87 -5.70 -15.17
N ILE A 77 3.59 -5.55 -14.83
CA ILE A 77 3.03 -4.38 -14.13
C ILE A 77 2.35 -4.85 -12.85
N ALA A 78 2.73 -4.27 -11.71
CA ALA A 78 2.10 -4.57 -10.43
C ALA A 78 0.73 -3.85 -10.31
N PHE A 79 -0.31 -4.58 -9.85
CA PHE A 79 -1.68 -4.06 -9.69
C PHE A 79 -2.13 -4.17 -8.24
N VAL A 80 -1.99 -3.10 -7.48
CA VAL A 80 -2.33 -3.05 -6.06
C VAL A 80 -3.65 -2.33 -5.84
N TRP A 81 -4.69 -3.07 -5.52
CA TRP A 81 -6.02 -2.54 -5.24
C TRP A 81 -6.39 -2.72 -3.77
N SER A 82 -6.97 -1.68 -3.19
CA SER A 82 -7.59 -1.70 -1.86
C SER A 82 -9.06 -1.35 -1.99
N GLY A 83 -9.94 -2.23 -1.52
CA GLY A 83 -11.38 -1.97 -1.48
C GLY A 83 -11.78 -1.06 -0.33
N GLY A 84 -12.83 -0.28 -0.59
CA GLY A 84 -13.46 0.60 0.38
C GLY A 84 -13.08 2.08 0.23
N THR A 85 -14.10 2.88 -0.07
CA THR A 85 -14.04 4.34 -0.20
C THR A 85 -15.03 4.96 0.79
N GLU A 86 -14.85 4.61 2.06
CA GLU A 86 -15.73 5.04 3.14
C GLU A 86 -15.63 6.54 3.41
N GLY A 87 -16.71 7.13 3.87
CA GLY A 87 -16.79 8.55 4.19
C GLY A 87 -16.61 9.43 2.97
N VAL A 88 -15.55 10.22 2.95
CA VAL A 88 -15.24 11.17 1.85
C VAL A 88 -14.25 10.61 0.82
N LEU A 89 -13.73 9.39 1.05
CA LEU A 89 -12.74 8.80 0.14
C LEU A 89 -13.31 8.57 -1.26
N SER A 90 -12.52 8.91 -2.29
CA SER A 90 -12.92 8.78 -3.69
C SER A 90 -12.21 7.63 -4.39
N PRO A 91 -12.92 6.87 -5.26
CA PRO A 91 -12.29 5.87 -6.12
C PRO A 91 -11.28 6.52 -7.07
N HIS A 92 -10.09 5.91 -7.15
CA HIS A 92 -9.01 6.44 -7.99
C HIS A 92 -7.94 5.38 -8.25
N ALA A 93 -7.12 5.61 -9.26
CA ALA A 93 -5.87 4.90 -9.46
C ALA A 93 -4.70 5.87 -9.61
N THR A 94 -3.54 5.49 -9.11
CA THR A 94 -2.26 6.15 -9.34
C THR A 94 -1.39 5.27 -10.19
N ILE A 95 -0.98 5.78 -11.33
CA ILE A 95 -0.11 5.10 -12.30
C ILE A 95 1.33 5.56 -12.05
N PHE A 96 2.23 4.61 -11.90
CA PHE A 96 3.66 4.85 -11.77
C PHE A 96 4.37 4.45 -13.05
N THR A 97 5.16 5.38 -13.60
CA THR A 97 5.98 5.13 -14.80
C THR A 97 7.45 5.24 -14.45
N ARG A 98 8.31 4.51 -15.18
CA ARG A 98 9.76 4.59 -15.07
C ARG A 98 10.35 4.92 -16.43
N SER A 99 11.14 5.99 -16.50
CA SER A 99 11.79 6.43 -17.75
C SER A 99 13.22 6.91 -17.49
N PRO A 100 14.08 6.96 -18.54
CA PRO A 100 15.40 7.55 -18.44
C PRO A 100 15.35 9.01 -17.97
N SER A 101 16.33 9.40 -17.17
CA SER A 101 16.52 10.77 -16.71
C SER A 101 17.96 10.99 -16.26
N GLU A 102 18.42 12.21 -16.28
CA GLU A 102 19.62 12.62 -15.55
C GLU A 102 19.37 12.49 -14.04
N VAL A 103 20.46 12.24 -13.31
CA VAL A 103 20.44 12.18 -11.85
C VAL A 103 20.29 13.58 -11.28
N ALA A 104 19.41 13.75 -10.31
CA ALA A 104 19.23 15.04 -9.64
C ALA A 104 20.34 15.31 -8.61
N ARG A 105 20.50 16.60 -8.22
CA ARG A 105 21.49 16.99 -7.19
C ARG A 105 21.16 16.46 -5.80
N THR A 106 19.89 16.18 -5.55
CA THR A 106 19.37 15.65 -4.28
C THR A 106 18.60 14.36 -4.55
N PRO A 107 18.54 13.42 -3.60
CA PRO A 107 17.79 12.18 -3.78
C PRO A 107 16.35 12.42 -4.24
N ARG A 108 15.86 11.58 -5.14
CA ARG A 108 14.52 11.66 -5.73
C ARG A 108 13.79 10.34 -5.59
N LEU A 109 12.48 10.42 -5.75
CA LEU A 109 11.58 9.27 -5.69
C LEU A 109 12.10 8.12 -6.54
N ALA A 110 12.29 6.98 -5.90
CA ALA A 110 12.63 5.71 -6.50
C ALA A 110 11.55 4.68 -6.14
N LEU A 111 11.27 3.75 -7.04
CA LEU A 111 10.32 2.66 -6.85
C LEU A 111 10.96 1.35 -7.29
N GLY A 112 11.17 0.44 -6.33
CA GLY A 112 11.53 -0.95 -6.56
C GLY A 112 10.29 -1.84 -6.54
N ILE A 113 10.24 -2.85 -7.41
CA ILE A 113 9.13 -3.80 -7.47
C ILE A 113 9.68 -5.21 -7.38
N GLY A 114 9.14 -5.98 -6.43
CA GLY A 114 9.45 -7.39 -6.23
C GLY A 114 8.17 -8.23 -6.26
N ILE A 115 8.24 -9.39 -6.90
CA ILE A 115 7.15 -10.37 -6.91
C ILE A 115 7.72 -11.64 -6.28
N THR A 116 7.07 -12.15 -5.22
CA THR A 116 7.49 -13.41 -4.62
C THR A 116 7.03 -14.60 -5.46
N ARG A 117 7.49 -15.80 -5.11
CA ARG A 117 6.87 -17.04 -5.62
C ARG A 117 5.41 -17.16 -5.15
N ASP A 118 4.66 -18.05 -5.78
CA ASP A 118 3.36 -18.45 -5.29
C ASP A 118 3.48 -19.16 -3.92
N PHE A 119 2.50 -18.94 -3.04
CA PHE A 119 2.42 -19.58 -1.73
C PHE A 119 1.40 -20.72 -1.74
N ALA A 120 1.78 -21.84 -1.15
CA ALA A 120 0.83 -22.85 -0.76
C ALA A 120 -0.08 -22.32 0.38
N PRO A 121 -1.33 -22.80 0.52
CA PRO A 121 -2.24 -22.33 1.56
C PRO A 121 -1.64 -22.36 2.97
N GLU A 122 -0.88 -23.40 3.33
CA GLU A 122 -0.21 -23.58 4.61
C GLU A 122 0.94 -22.61 4.88
N GLU A 123 1.44 -21.92 3.89
CA GLU A 123 2.50 -20.89 4.01
C GLU A 123 1.93 -19.50 4.28
N ILE A 124 0.64 -19.27 3.97
CA ILE A 124 0.00 -17.97 4.12
C ILE A 124 -0.12 -17.61 5.60
N GLY A 125 0.46 -16.44 5.95
CA GLY A 125 0.49 -15.95 7.33
C GLY A 125 1.50 -16.67 8.23
N ARG A 126 2.56 -17.24 7.65
CA ARG A 126 3.65 -17.95 8.36
C ARG A 126 5.02 -17.42 7.95
N MET A 127 6.07 -17.95 8.58
CA MET A 127 7.46 -17.53 8.35
C MET A 127 7.90 -17.63 6.90
N ALA A 128 7.42 -18.63 6.14
CA ALA A 128 7.70 -18.73 4.70
C ALA A 128 7.30 -17.47 3.92
N MET A 129 6.18 -16.81 4.31
CA MET A 129 5.75 -15.53 3.74
C MET A 129 6.62 -14.37 4.25
N VAL A 130 7.02 -14.36 5.52
CA VAL A 130 7.94 -13.35 6.10
C VAL A 130 9.27 -13.34 5.34
N GLU A 131 9.89 -14.51 5.18
CA GLU A 131 11.19 -14.67 4.54
C GLU A 131 11.16 -14.28 3.05
N ALA A 132 10.11 -14.68 2.33
CA ALA A 132 9.95 -14.34 0.93
C ALA A 132 9.76 -12.82 0.71
N VAL A 133 8.99 -12.15 1.58
CA VAL A 133 8.81 -10.70 1.52
C VAL A 133 10.09 -9.97 1.89
N ALA A 134 10.84 -10.44 2.91
CA ALA A 134 12.13 -9.84 3.28
C ALA A 134 13.15 -9.90 2.13
N ALA A 135 13.23 -11.04 1.44
CA ALA A 135 14.08 -11.18 0.24
C ALA A 135 13.66 -10.19 -0.86
N ALA A 136 12.35 -10.08 -1.13
CA ALA A 136 11.83 -9.14 -2.12
C ALA A 136 12.10 -7.66 -1.75
N VAL A 137 12.09 -7.31 -0.46
CA VAL A 137 12.47 -5.96 0.03
C VAL A 137 13.94 -5.67 -0.29
N HIS A 138 14.85 -6.61 -0.02
CA HIS A 138 16.27 -6.46 -0.37
C HIS A 138 16.47 -6.29 -1.87
N ASP A 139 15.77 -7.07 -2.69
CA ASP A 139 15.83 -6.93 -4.15
C ASP A 139 15.34 -5.56 -4.62
N CYS A 140 14.26 -5.03 -4.01
CA CYS A 140 13.76 -3.70 -4.30
C CYS A 140 14.76 -2.60 -3.90
N MET A 141 15.44 -2.72 -2.76
CA MET A 141 16.51 -1.80 -2.36
C MET A 141 17.65 -1.81 -3.38
N ASN A 142 18.09 -2.99 -3.81
CA ASN A 142 19.13 -3.14 -4.84
C ASN A 142 18.72 -2.50 -6.17
N GLN A 143 17.49 -2.74 -6.65
CA GLN A 143 16.94 -2.13 -7.88
C GLN A 143 16.94 -0.60 -7.85
N THR A 144 16.70 -0.02 -6.67
CA THR A 144 16.60 1.43 -6.49
C THR A 144 17.93 2.09 -6.15
N GLY A 145 18.96 1.31 -5.85
CA GLY A 145 20.25 1.82 -5.36
C GLY A 145 20.14 2.46 -3.97
N ILE A 146 19.13 2.10 -3.19
CA ILE A 146 18.99 2.52 -1.79
C ILE A 146 19.77 1.53 -0.94
N THR A 147 20.83 2.03 -0.27
CA THR A 147 21.66 1.22 0.63
C THR A 147 21.36 1.47 2.10
N ASP A 148 20.78 2.62 2.42
CA ASP A 148 20.35 2.98 3.78
C ASP A 148 18.85 2.72 3.93
N PRO A 149 18.42 1.79 4.81
CA PRO A 149 16.99 1.56 5.06
C PRO A 149 16.21 2.80 5.49
N GLN A 150 16.87 3.81 6.10
CA GLN A 150 16.22 5.07 6.49
C GLN A 150 15.79 5.93 5.29
N ALA A 151 16.31 5.68 4.11
CA ALA A 151 15.86 6.31 2.87
C ALA A 151 14.63 5.64 2.26
N VAL A 152 14.15 4.52 2.85
CA VAL A 152 12.89 3.88 2.52
C VAL A 152 11.77 4.55 3.32
N HIS A 153 10.74 5.01 2.65
CA HIS A 153 9.65 5.76 3.27
C HIS A 153 8.30 5.06 3.25
N TYR A 154 8.14 4.05 2.38
CA TYR A 154 6.89 3.31 2.29
C TYR A 154 7.12 1.99 1.55
N VAL A 155 6.61 0.90 2.09
CA VAL A 155 6.64 -0.41 1.44
C VAL A 155 5.21 -0.95 1.38
N GLN A 156 4.61 -0.87 0.20
CA GLN A 156 3.31 -1.49 -0.05
C GLN A 156 3.51 -2.97 -0.37
N VAL A 157 2.86 -3.83 0.40
CA VAL A 157 2.81 -5.26 0.07
C VAL A 157 1.36 -5.69 -0.11
N LYS A 158 1.08 -6.31 -1.24
CA LYS A 158 -0.20 -6.94 -1.52
C LYS A 158 0.02 -8.45 -1.68
N GLY A 159 -0.67 -9.26 -0.88
CA GLY A 159 -0.48 -10.71 -0.90
C GLY A 159 -1.77 -11.50 -0.74
N PRO A 160 -1.69 -12.85 -0.77
CA PRO A 160 -2.83 -13.75 -0.66
C PRO A 160 -3.39 -13.82 0.75
N LEU A 161 -4.68 -14.16 0.84
CA LEU A 161 -5.35 -14.63 2.05
C LEU A 161 -5.88 -16.06 1.84
N LEU A 162 -6.33 -16.72 2.91
CA LEU A 162 -6.97 -18.01 2.84
C LEU A 162 -8.43 -17.85 2.37
N THR A 163 -8.71 -18.29 1.15
CA THR A 163 -10.08 -18.40 0.64
C THR A 163 -10.71 -19.74 1.10
N PRO A 164 -12.05 -19.90 1.07
CA PRO A 164 -12.66 -21.20 1.35
C PRO A 164 -12.10 -22.35 0.52
N ALA A 165 -11.78 -22.10 -0.76
CA ALA A 165 -11.18 -23.12 -1.65
C ALA A 165 -9.77 -23.52 -1.18
N ARG A 166 -8.93 -22.56 -0.74
CA ARG A 166 -7.59 -22.83 -0.19
C ARG A 166 -7.66 -23.59 1.13
N VAL A 167 -8.63 -23.27 1.99
CA VAL A 167 -8.86 -24.00 3.23
C VAL A 167 -9.27 -25.45 2.93
N ALA A 168 -10.17 -25.67 1.97
CA ALA A 168 -10.59 -27.00 1.55
C ALA A 168 -9.43 -27.82 0.97
N ASP A 169 -8.58 -27.21 0.12
CA ASP A 169 -7.39 -27.84 -0.44
C ASP A 169 -6.40 -28.29 0.65
N ALA A 170 -6.05 -27.39 1.58
CA ALA A 170 -5.15 -27.71 2.68
C ALA A 170 -5.70 -28.85 3.54
N ARG A 171 -6.99 -28.80 3.88
CA ARG A 171 -7.67 -29.87 4.64
C ARG A 171 -7.63 -31.20 3.90
N ALA A 172 -7.87 -31.23 2.60
CA ALA A 172 -7.80 -32.46 1.79
C ALA A 172 -6.39 -33.07 1.78
N ARG A 173 -5.35 -32.25 1.89
CA ARG A 173 -3.94 -32.69 1.96
C ARG A 173 -3.45 -32.92 3.39
N GLY A 174 -4.26 -32.66 4.42
CA GLY A 174 -3.85 -32.75 5.82
C GLY A 174 -2.84 -31.68 6.24
N ALA A 175 -2.75 -30.57 5.52
CA ALA A 175 -1.84 -29.47 5.81
C ALA A 175 -2.41 -28.52 6.87
N ALA A 176 -1.59 -28.12 7.86
CA ALA A 176 -2.00 -27.24 8.95
C ALA A 176 -1.94 -25.78 8.53
N LEU A 177 -3.05 -25.06 8.64
CA LEU A 177 -3.18 -23.64 8.33
C LEU A 177 -2.90 -22.75 9.55
N ALA A 178 -2.58 -21.46 9.31
CA ALA A 178 -2.51 -20.45 10.36
C ALA A 178 -3.90 -20.22 11.01
N THR A 179 -4.96 -20.32 10.23
CA THR A 179 -6.38 -20.31 10.64
C THR A 179 -7.23 -20.91 9.52
N GLU A 180 -8.40 -21.46 9.87
CA GLU A 180 -9.39 -21.91 8.88
C GLU A 180 -10.48 -20.84 8.58
N ASP A 181 -10.45 -19.70 9.28
CA ASP A 181 -11.35 -18.57 9.02
C ASP A 181 -10.79 -17.67 7.89
N PRO A 182 -11.45 -17.57 6.72
CA PRO A 182 -11.00 -16.73 5.61
C PRO A 182 -10.86 -15.25 5.99
N ASN A 183 -11.77 -14.68 6.77
CA ASN A 183 -11.67 -13.29 7.20
C ASN A 183 -10.58 -13.09 8.26
N GLY A 184 -10.47 -13.99 9.21
CA GLY A 184 -9.41 -14.00 10.23
C GLY A 184 -8.02 -14.17 9.63
N SER A 185 -7.90 -14.87 8.49
CA SER A 185 -6.62 -15.07 7.81
C SER A 185 -5.97 -13.77 7.32
N LYS A 186 -6.75 -12.68 7.15
CA LYS A 186 -6.23 -11.36 6.79
C LYS A 186 -5.20 -10.85 7.79
N ALA A 187 -5.47 -11.00 9.08
CA ALA A 187 -4.56 -10.54 10.14
C ALA A 187 -3.20 -11.27 10.08
N PHE A 188 -3.22 -12.60 9.92
CA PHE A 188 -2.00 -13.39 9.78
C PHE A 188 -1.23 -13.06 8.52
N ALA A 189 -1.92 -12.94 7.37
CA ALA A 189 -1.29 -12.61 6.10
C ALA A 189 -0.69 -11.19 6.13
N ARG A 190 -1.44 -10.17 6.61
CA ARG A 190 -0.93 -8.80 6.77
C ARG A 190 0.26 -8.75 7.71
N GLY A 191 0.16 -9.43 8.85
CA GLY A 191 1.23 -9.48 9.85
C GLY A 191 2.50 -10.14 9.33
N ALA A 192 2.39 -11.27 8.63
CA ALA A 192 3.55 -11.93 8.04
C ALA A 192 4.24 -11.03 6.99
N MET A 193 3.48 -10.37 6.11
CA MET A 193 4.03 -9.44 5.14
C MET A 193 4.71 -8.23 5.81
N ALA A 194 4.11 -7.67 6.87
CA ALA A 194 4.68 -6.53 7.58
C ALA A 194 5.97 -6.90 8.34
N LEU A 195 6.01 -8.08 8.97
CA LEU A 195 7.24 -8.61 9.58
C LEU A 195 8.31 -8.91 8.52
N GLY A 196 7.92 -9.33 7.32
CA GLY A 196 8.84 -9.48 6.19
C GLY A 196 9.48 -8.16 5.78
N VAL A 197 8.70 -7.07 5.75
CA VAL A 197 9.25 -5.72 5.54
C VAL A 197 10.18 -5.32 6.68
N ALA A 198 9.75 -5.51 7.94
CA ALA A 198 10.55 -5.18 9.12
C ALA A 198 11.88 -5.95 9.16
N LEU A 199 11.87 -7.23 8.82
CA LEU A 199 13.08 -8.06 8.71
C LEU A 199 13.98 -7.58 7.57
N GLY A 200 13.41 -7.32 6.39
CA GLY A 200 14.16 -6.87 5.22
C GLY A 200 14.81 -5.48 5.39
N LEU A 201 14.22 -4.62 6.23
CA LEU A 201 14.77 -3.29 6.57
C LEU A 201 15.62 -3.31 7.86
N GLY A 202 15.71 -4.45 8.55
CA GLY A 202 16.48 -4.56 9.81
C GLY A 202 15.81 -3.88 11.02
N GLU A 203 14.50 -3.62 10.96
CA GLU A 203 13.72 -3.06 12.08
C GLU A 203 13.45 -4.12 13.18
N VAL A 204 13.50 -5.42 12.82
CA VAL A 204 13.38 -6.56 13.75
C VAL A 204 14.47 -7.59 13.46
N GLY A 205 14.91 -8.32 14.50
CA GLY A 205 15.87 -9.38 14.37
C GLY A 205 15.25 -10.70 13.91
N ALA A 206 15.95 -11.49 13.10
CA ALA A 206 15.46 -12.79 12.65
C ALA A 206 15.19 -13.77 13.83
N THR A 207 15.97 -13.65 14.90
CA THR A 207 15.82 -14.50 16.12
C THR A 207 14.56 -14.18 16.91
N ASP A 208 13.94 -13.01 16.71
CA ASP A 208 12.70 -12.61 17.38
C ASP A 208 11.44 -13.15 16.68
N LEU A 209 11.61 -13.72 15.48
CA LEU A 209 10.52 -14.12 14.60
C LEU A 209 10.25 -15.61 14.64
N SER A 210 8.98 -15.96 14.60
CA SER A 210 8.46 -17.33 14.48
C SER A 210 6.98 -17.27 14.09
N ASP A 211 6.40 -18.38 13.67
CA ASP A 211 4.96 -18.47 13.38
C ASP A 211 4.08 -18.03 14.58
N GLN A 212 4.58 -18.19 15.81
CA GLN A 212 3.84 -17.87 17.03
C GLN A 212 3.73 -16.37 17.30
N VAL A 213 4.63 -15.55 16.75
CA VAL A 213 4.60 -14.08 16.97
C VAL A 213 3.68 -13.37 15.98
N ILE A 214 3.41 -13.96 14.81
CA ILE A 214 2.63 -13.34 13.73
C ILE A 214 1.21 -13.06 14.20
N ALA A 215 0.76 -11.81 14.04
CA ALA A 215 -0.52 -11.27 14.51
C ALA A 215 -0.73 -11.33 16.04
N ARG A 216 0.34 -11.50 16.84
CA ARG A 216 0.27 -11.61 18.30
C ARG A 216 1.24 -10.70 19.04
N ARG A 217 2.53 -10.71 18.67
CA ARG A 217 3.58 -9.87 19.24
C ARG A 217 3.65 -8.55 18.46
N LEU A 218 2.63 -7.70 18.63
CA LEU A 218 2.47 -6.44 17.87
C LEU A 218 3.49 -5.35 18.27
N ASP A 219 4.33 -5.62 19.26
CA ASP A 219 5.52 -4.84 19.57
C ASP A 219 6.65 -5.02 18.55
N LEU A 220 6.62 -6.08 17.74
CA LEU A 220 7.48 -6.29 16.58
C LEU A 220 6.76 -5.73 15.34
N TYR A 221 7.28 -4.67 14.73
CA TYR A 221 6.62 -4.02 13.60
C TYR A 221 7.59 -3.30 12.66
N SER A 222 7.11 -2.95 11.48
CA SER A 222 7.74 -1.97 10.59
C SER A 222 7.01 -0.63 10.67
N SER A 223 7.77 0.46 10.70
CA SER A 223 7.26 1.83 10.72
C SER A 223 6.79 2.31 9.34
N VAL A 224 7.20 1.65 8.25
CA VAL A 224 6.94 2.03 6.86
C VAL A 224 6.17 0.99 6.04
N ALA A 225 5.85 -0.18 6.63
CA ALA A 225 5.07 -1.20 5.96
C ALA A 225 3.60 -0.79 5.83
N SER A 226 3.02 -1.06 4.67
CA SER A 226 1.59 -1.01 4.41
C SER A 226 1.16 -2.28 3.70
N THR A 227 0.52 -3.18 4.42
CA THR A 227 0.21 -4.51 3.89
C THR A 227 -1.29 -4.73 3.76
N SER A 228 -1.69 -5.42 2.71
CA SER A 228 -3.07 -5.82 2.51
C SER A 228 -3.16 -7.21 1.88
N ALA A 229 -4.18 -7.98 2.25
CA ALA A 229 -4.37 -9.33 1.76
C ALA A 229 -5.68 -9.45 0.98
N GLY A 230 -5.67 -10.24 -0.10
CA GLY A 230 -6.82 -10.52 -0.96
C GLY A 230 -6.84 -11.94 -1.49
N GLY A 231 -8.03 -12.42 -1.85
CA GLY A 231 -8.20 -13.77 -2.42
C GLY A 231 -7.74 -13.88 -3.87
N GLU A 232 -7.57 -12.76 -4.54
CA GLU A 232 -7.23 -12.65 -5.94
C GLU A 232 -5.77 -13.00 -6.29
N LEU A 233 -4.85 -12.92 -5.30
CA LEU A 233 -3.43 -13.18 -5.51
C LEU A 233 -3.01 -14.57 -5.00
N LYS A 234 -1.90 -15.08 -5.54
CA LYS A 234 -1.21 -16.30 -5.08
C LYS A 234 0.17 -16.02 -4.50
N ASN A 235 0.76 -14.90 -4.86
CA ASN A 235 2.07 -14.40 -4.43
C ASN A 235 1.94 -13.04 -3.74
N CYS A 236 3.05 -12.46 -3.29
CA CYS A 236 3.10 -11.07 -2.84
C CYS A 236 3.72 -10.17 -3.90
N GLU A 237 3.08 -9.02 -4.11
CA GLU A 237 3.62 -7.88 -4.85
C GLU A 237 4.17 -6.89 -3.82
N VAL A 238 5.47 -6.60 -3.91
CA VAL A 238 6.20 -5.68 -3.02
C VAL A 238 6.59 -4.44 -3.81
N LEU A 239 6.12 -3.28 -3.40
CA LEU A 239 6.44 -1.99 -3.99
C LEU A 239 7.13 -1.14 -2.93
N LEU A 240 8.44 -0.95 -3.08
CA LEU A 240 9.27 -0.20 -2.16
C LEU A 240 9.51 1.20 -2.70
N PHE A 241 9.05 2.21 -1.96
CA PHE A 241 9.23 3.62 -2.27
C PHE A 241 10.25 4.26 -1.31
N GLY A 242 11.20 4.95 -1.87
CA GLY A 242 12.19 5.71 -1.11
C GLY A 242 12.77 6.85 -1.95
N ASN A 243 13.73 7.55 -1.39
CA ASN A 243 14.48 8.58 -2.11
C ASN A 243 15.90 8.05 -2.39
N SER A 244 16.27 7.99 -3.68
CA SER A 244 17.55 7.48 -4.11
C SER A 244 18.41 8.54 -4.79
N PRO A 245 19.73 8.60 -4.50
CA PRO A 245 20.65 9.47 -5.22
C PRO A 245 20.89 9.02 -6.66
N ALA A 246 20.51 7.79 -7.04
CA ALA A 246 20.61 7.27 -8.40
C ALA A 246 19.45 7.72 -9.31
N TYR A 247 18.44 8.38 -8.75
CA TYR A 247 17.25 8.83 -9.48
C TYR A 247 17.22 10.35 -9.69
N GLY A 248 16.60 10.74 -10.80
CA GLY A 248 16.22 12.11 -11.11
C GLY A 248 14.69 12.32 -10.97
N GLY A 249 14.19 13.37 -11.62
CA GLY A 249 12.77 13.70 -11.68
C GLY A 249 12.31 14.67 -10.59
N ASP A 250 10.99 14.85 -10.51
CA ASP A 250 10.39 15.97 -9.78
C ASP A 250 9.84 15.61 -8.42
N TYR A 251 9.81 14.32 -8.05
CA TYR A 251 9.13 13.86 -6.85
C TYR A 251 10.08 13.46 -5.74
N CYS A 252 9.65 13.68 -4.50
CA CYS A 252 10.20 13.10 -3.30
C CYS A 252 9.08 12.39 -2.52
N ILE A 253 9.44 11.42 -1.70
CA ILE A 253 8.52 10.78 -0.75
C ILE A 253 8.98 11.06 0.66
N GLY A 254 8.02 11.24 1.59
CA GLY A 254 8.27 11.31 3.02
C GLY A 254 7.21 10.52 3.77
N HIS A 255 7.49 10.20 5.03
CA HIS A 255 6.57 9.45 5.88
C HIS A 255 6.52 10.01 7.29
N ALA A 256 5.50 9.58 8.03
CA ALA A 256 5.35 9.75 9.47
C ALA A 256 4.54 8.58 10.04
N THR A 257 4.50 8.49 11.36
CA THR A 257 3.59 7.61 12.09
C THR A 257 2.41 8.43 12.62
N LEU A 258 1.20 8.00 12.31
CA LEU A 258 -0.02 8.52 12.92
C LEU A 258 -0.22 7.90 14.29
N SER A 259 -0.46 8.69 15.31
CA SER A 259 -0.72 8.22 16.69
C SER A 259 -2.15 7.70 16.89
N ASP A 260 -3.09 8.20 16.08
CA ASP A 260 -4.49 7.79 16.04
C ASP A 260 -5.16 8.25 14.73
N VAL A 261 -6.44 7.89 14.51
CA VAL A 261 -7.17 8.22 13.27
C VAL A 261 -7.54 9.71 13.11
N ILE A 262 -7.28 10.54 14.12
CA ILE A 262 -7.49 11.99 14.05
C ILE A 262 -6.18 12.79 14.17
N ASP A 263 -5.04 12.13 13.92
CA ASP A 263 -3.72 12.74 14.02
C ASP A 263 -3.39 13.62 12.80
N ALA A 264 -3.85 14.87 12.86
CA ALA A 264 -3.57 15.87 11.84
C ALA A 264 -2.08 16.28 11.81
N ASP A 265 -1.36 16.19 12.96
CA ASP A 265 0.07 16.52 13.03
C ASP A 265 0.91 15.45 12.33
N GLY A 266 0.55 14.17 12.47
CA GLY A 266 1.18 13.09 11.72
C GLY A 266 1.00 13.24 10.21
N VAL A 267 -0.18 13.69 9.75
CA VAL A 267 -0.41 14.00 8.32
C VAL A 267 0.51 15.13 7.85
N ARG A 268 0.60 16.22 8.61
CA ARG A 268 1.52 17.34 8.30
C ARG A 268 2.99 16.91 8.35
N GLY A 269 3.33 16.03 9.30
CA GLY A 269 4.66 15.44 9.42
C GLY A 269 5.10 14.68 8.18
N ALA A 270 4.21 13.86 7.59
CA ALA A 270 4.49 13.14 6.35
C ALA A 270 4.72 14.09 5.16
N LEU A 271 3.91 15.15 5.03
CA LEU A 271 4.08 16.18 4.02
C LEU A 271 5.41 16.93 4.21
N ALA A 272 5.73 17.34 5.44
CA ALA A 272 6.99 18.01 5.75
C ALA A 272 8.21 17.13 5.46
N SER A 273 8.15 15.84 5.81
CA SER A 273 9.15 14.83 5.48
C SER A 273 9.37 14.70 3.97
N ALA A 274 8.34 14.90 3.16
CA ALA A 274 8.42 14.91 1.69
C ALA A 274 8.85 16.28 1.11
N GLY A 275 9.15 17.26 1.94
CA GLY A 275 9.57 18.62 1.52
C GLY A 275 8.42 19.62 1.30
N LEU A 276 7.26 19.39 1.91
CA LEU A 276 6.12 20.31 1.90
C LEU A 276 5.66 20.61 3.34
N ALA A 277 6.23 21.62 3.95
CA ALA A 277 5.83 22.05 5.29
C ALA A 277 4.49 22.78 5.26
N VAL A 278 3.55 22.35 6.11
CA VAL A 278 2.19 22.85 6.19
C VAL A 278 1.81 23.11 7.65
N ASN A 279 1.31 24.30 7.96
CA ASN A 279 0.91 24.66 9.32
C ASN A 279 -0.57 24.36 9.63
N SER A 280 -1.44 24.34 8.61
CA SER A 280 -2.87 24.03 8.74
C SER A 280 -3.32 23.09 7.60
N SER A 281 -4.22 23.48 6.73
CA SER A 281 -4.42 22.87 5.41
C SER A 281 -3.46 23.46 4.39
N VAL A 282 -3.19 22.73 3.31
CA VAL A 282 -2.39 23.24 2.20
C VAL A 282 -3.08 24.41 1.48
N SER A 283 -2.30 25.27 0.83
CA SER A 283 -2.85 26.19 -0.15
C SER A 283 -3.31 25.44 -1.41
N PRO A 284 -4.22 25.99 -2.24
CA PRO A 284 -4.58 25.38 -3.53
C PRO A 284 -3.37 25.14 -4.46
N ALA A 285 -2.36 26.00 -4.39
CA ALA A 285 -1.11 25.84 -5.15
C ALA A 285 -0.30 24.64 -4.63
N ASP A 286 -0.18 24.49 -3.32
CA ASP A 286 0.53 23.37 -2.71
C ASP A 286 -0.22 22.04 -2.84
N ALA A 287 -1.57 22.06 -2.87
CA ALA A 287 -2.37 20.87 -3.13
C ALA A 287 -1.99 20.21 -4.45
N ASN A 288 -1.71 20.99 -5.50
CA ASN A 288 -1.26 20.51 -6.81
C ASN A 288 0.15 19.87 -6.78
N ARG A 289 0.91 20.08 -5.70
CA ARG A 289 2.21 19.44 -5.52
C ARG A 289 2.09 18.05 -4.88
N ILE A 290 0.99 17.76 -4.18
CA ILE A 290 0.76 16.46 -3.56
C ILE A 290 0.27 15.50 -4.63
N ALA A 291 1.13 14.57 -5.05
CA ALA A 291 0.78 13.61 -6.07
C ALA A 291 -0.05 12.46 -5.49
N VAL A 292 0.35 11.93 -4.32
CA VAL A 292 -0.29 10.79 -3.66
C VAL A 292 -0.13 10.90 -2.15
N VAL A 293 -1.14 10.43 -1.42
CA VAL A 293 -1.02 10.08 0.01
C VAL A 293 -1.43 8.63 0.19
N PHE A 294 -0.57 7.88 0.88
CA PHE A 294 -0.80 6.51 1.31
C PHE A 294 -0.93 6.48 2.82
N ALA A 295 -1.92 5.80 3.36
CA ALA A 295 -2.09 5.65 4.80
C ALA A 295 -2.72 4.30 5.17
N LYS A 296 -2.45 3.90 6.39
CA LYS A 296 -3.19 2.85 7.08
C LYS A 296 -4.08 3.48 8.14
N ALA A 297 -5.25 2.89 8.34
CA ALA A 297 -6.18 3.32 9.37
C ALA A 297 -6.41 2.18 10.37
N GLU A 298 -6.30 2.49 11.64
CA GLU A 298 -6.53 1.55 12.74
C GLU A 298 -7.56 2.11 13.73
N ALA A 299 -8.51 1.28 14.11
CA ALA A 299 -9.36 1.57 15.26
C ALA A 299 -8.55 1.29 16.54
N SER A 300 -8.53 2.27 17.47
CA SER A 300 -7.77 2.09 18.70
C SER A 300 -8.14 0.79 19.41
N PRO A 301 -7.17 -0.08 19.74
CA PRO A 301 -7.43 -1.36 20.42
C PRO A 301 -8.00 -1.20 21.81
N THR A 302 -7.92 0.00 22.40
CA THR A 302 -8.48 0.32 23.72
C THR A 302 -9.94 0.79 23.67
N GLY A 303 -10.52 0.99 22.47
CA GLY A 303 -11.84 1.58 22.31
C GLY A 303 -11.90 3.06 22.70
N ALA A 304 -10.77 3.74 22.80
CA ALA A 304 -10.68 5.15 23.15
C ALA A 304 -9.63 5.87 22.30
N ILE A 305 -9.87 7.15 22.00
CA ILE A 305 -8.94 8.05 21.34
C ILE A 305 -8.71 9.24 22.29
N ARG A 306 -7.45 9.53 22.60
CA ARG A 306 -7.06 10.66 23.50
C ARG A 306 -7.86 10.67 24.81
N GLY A 307 -8.03 9.49 25.43
CA GLY A 307 -8.75 9.31 26.68
C GLY A 307 -10.29 9.39 26.59
N ARG A 308 -10.84 9.47 25.38
CA ARG A 308 -12.29 9.48 25.16
C ARG A 308 -12.76 8.19 24.50
N ARG A 309 -13.69 7.48 25.13
CA ARG A 309 -14.30 6.25 24.61
C ARG A 309 -15.05 6.53 23.29
N ASN A 310 -14.90 5.61 22.34
CA ASN A 310 -15.66 5.58 21.10
C ASN A 310 -16.21 4.16 20.85
N THR A 311 -17.03 4.02 19.81
CA THR A 311 -17.73 2.77 19.50
C THR A 311 -17.20 2.07 18.25
N MET A 312 -16.06 2.47 17.68
CA MET A 312 -15.55 1.88 16.44
C MET A 312 -15.43 0.35 16.52
N LEU A 313 -14.93 -0.19 17.66
CA LEU A 313 -14.75 -1.64 17.83
C LEU A 313 -16.05 -2.39 18.15
N SER A 314 -17.08 -1.71 18.64
CA SER A 314 -18.30 -2.33 19.14
C SER A 314 -19.56 -1.98 18.34
N ASP A 315 -19.42 -1.24 17.24
CA ASP A 315 -20.52 -0.96 16.33
C ASP A 315 -20.96 -2.25 15.64
N ALA A 316 -22.25 -2.56 15.70
CA ALA A 316 -22.81 -3.78 15.14
C ALA A 316 -23.05 -3.69 13.61
N ASP A 317 -23.21 -2.47 13.09
CA ASP A 317 -23.58 -2.24 11.70
C ASP A 317 -22.37 -1.99 10.80
N ILE A 318 -21.35 -1.29 11.31
CA ILE A 318 -20.18 -0.88 10.53
C ILE A 318 -18.91 -1.49 11.13
N ASN A 319 -18.20 -2.26 10.30
CA ASN A 319 -16.91 -2.84 10.68
C ASN A 319 -15.90 -1.76 11.08
N TYR A 320 -15.14 -1.99 12.14
CA TYR A 320 -14.18 -1.05 12.72
C TYR A 320 -13.13 -0.53 11.72
N GLU A 321 -12.65 -1.38 10.79
CA GLU A 321 -11.72 -0.93 9.76
C GLU A 321 -12.35 0.12 8.84
N ARG A 322 -13.66 0.04 8.59
CA ARG A 322 -14.40 1.01 7.76
C ARG A 322 -14.58 2.34 8.49
N HIS A 323 -14.92 2.29 9.79
CA HIS A 323 -14.96 3.49 10.63
C HIS A 323 -13.62 4.23 10.63
N ALA A 324 -12.52 3.49 10.87
CA ALA A 324 -11.19 4.06 10.94
C ALA A 324 -10.79 4.72 9.60
N ARG A 325 -11.07 4.04 8.46
CA ARG A 325 -10.79 4.61 7.13
C ARG A 325 -11.59 5.88 6.85
N ALA A 326 -12.88 5.89 7.21
CA ALA A 326 -13.73 7.07 7.04
C ALA A 326 -13.22 8.27 7.85
N ALA A 327 -12.87 8.03 9.13
CA ALA A 327 -12.37 9.06 10.03
C ALA A 327 -11.02 9.63 9.55
N LEU A 328 -10.03 8.77 9.33
CA LEU A 328 -8.72 9.20 8.88
C LEU A 328 -8.75 9.83 7.49
N GLY A 329 -9.56 9.28 6.57
CA GLY A 329 -9.74 9.84 5.23
C GLY A 329 -10.22 11.29 5.27
N ALA A 330 -11.16 11.62 6.16
CA ALA A 330 -11.65 12.99 6.33
C ALA A 330 -10.55 13.92 6.89
N VAL A 331 -9.75 13.46 7.85
CA VAL A 331 -8.63 14.24 8.39
C VAL A 331 -7.59 14.54 7.32
N ILE A 332 -7.17 13.52 6.56
CA ILE A 332 -6.20 13.72 5.47
C ILE A 332 -6.78 14.66 4.40
N ALA A 333 -8.01 14.42 3.94
CA ALA A 333 -8.65 15.23 2.90
C ALA A 333 -8.81 16.70 3.32
N SER A 334 -9.09 16.98 4.59
CA SER A 334 -9.20 18.35 5.11
C SER A 334 -7.88 19.12 5.10
N ILE A 335 -6.74 18.41 5.15
CA ILE A 335 -5.41 19.00 5.11
C ILE A 335 -4.92 19.14 3.67
N THR A 336 -5.09 18.08 2.87
CA THR A 336 -4.55 17.96 1.50
C THR A 336 -5.45 18.56 0.42
N LEU A 337 -6.72 18.86 0.75
CA LEU A 337 -7.78 19.31 -0.15
C LEU A 337 -8.11 18.32 -1.27
N ASP A 338 -7.82 17.02 -1.07
CA ASP A 338 -8.07 15.97 -2.04
C ASP A 338 -8.58 14.70 -1.34
N PRO A 339 -9.78 14.19 -1.69
CA PRO A 339 -10.33 12.95 -1.14
C PRO A 339 -9.83 11.68 -1.87
N ALA A 340 -9.10 11.81 -2.98
CA ALA A 340 -8.50 10.69 -3.70
C ALA A 340 -7.22 10.22 -2.99
N ILE A 341 -7.41 9.55 -1.85
CA ILE A 341 -6.37 9.11 -0.91
C ILE A 341 -6.39 7.59 -0.82
N PHE A 342 -5.22 6.95 -0.88
CA PHE A 342 -5.11 5.52 -0.66
C PHE A 342 -5.05 5.22 0.85
N VAL A 343 -6.21 4.95 1.46
CA VAL A 343 -6.31 4.52 2.87
C VAL A 343 -6.76 3.07 2.92
N SER A 344 -5.99 2.19 3.58
CA SER A 344 -6.37 0.80 3.83
C SER A 344 -6.43 0.48 5.33
N GLY A 345 -7.17 -0.56 5.71
CA GLY A 345 -7.37 -0.94 7.12
C GLY A 345 -6.48 -2.11 7.55
N GLY A 346 -6.38 -2.27 8.89
CA GLY A 346 -5.62 -3.33 9.55
C GLY A 346 -4.13 -3.05 9.59
N THR A 347 -3.57 -2.98 10.80
CA THR A 347 -2.19 -2.55 11.04
C THR A 347 -1.35 -3.58 11.80
N GLU A 348 -1.69 -4.86 11.68
CA GLU A 348 -0.91 -5.91 12.32
C GLU A 348 0.56 -5.80 11.94
N HIS A 349 1.44 -5.56 12.89
CA HIS A 349 2.89 -5.32 12.71
C HIS A 349 3.25 -4.11 11.80
N GLN A 350 2.33 -3.13 11.66
CA GLN A 350 2.51 -1.91 10.87
C GLN A 350 2.38 -0.71 11.82
N CYS A 351 3.47 -0.24 12.38
CA CYS A 351 3.58 0.63 13.55
C CYS A 351 3.13 -0.04 14.87
N ALA A 352 3.28 0.66 15.99
CA ALA A 352 2.81 0.21 17.28
C ALA A 352 1.28 0.11 17.32
N PRO A 353 0.69 -0.73 18.19
CA PRO A 353 -0.76 -0.86 18.31
C PRO A 353 -1.48 0.47 18.52
N GLY A 354 -2.46 0.76 17.68
CA GLY A 354 -3.21 2.01 17.67
C GLY A 354 -2.60 3.12 16.81
N ALA A 355 -1.32 2.99 16.45
CA ALA A 355 -0.64 3.84 15.48
C ALA A 355 -0.72 3.27 14.06
N ALA A 356 -0.40 4.08 13.05
CA ALA A 356 -0.44 3.67 11.66
C ALA A 356 0.56 4.45 10.79
N PRO A 357 1.13 3.85 9.72
CA PRO A 357 2.00 4.54 8.80
C PRO A 357 1.21 5.46 7.86
N ILE A 358 1.81 6.60 7.53
CA ILE A 358 1.39 7.51 6.47
C ILE A 358 2.59 7.94 5.65
N ALA A 359 2.45 8.00 4.33
CA ALA A 359 3.46 8.54 3.44
C ALA A 359 2.84 9.45 2.37
N ALA A 360 3.60 10.44 1.94
CA ALA A 360 3.19 11.38 0.89
C ALA A 360 4.25 11.49 -0.20
N ILE A 361 3.83 11.45 -1.45
CA ILE A 361 4.66 11.78 -2.61
C ILE A 361 4.33 13.21 -3.02
N VAL A 362 5.34 14.05 -3.03
CA VAL A 362 5.22 15.49 -3.28
C VAL A 362 6.16 15.90 -4.41
N ARG A 363 5.70 16.79 -5.28
CA ARG A 363 6.57 17.43 -6.26
C ARG A 363 7.52 18.37 -5.51
N ALA A 364 8.83 18.15 -5.67
CA ALA A 364 9.84 19.01 -5.11
C ALA A 364 9.69 20.46 -5.62
N SER A 365 10.01 21.43 -4.80
CA SER A 365 10.13 22.83 -5.25
C SER A 365 11.20 22.91 -6.33
N ALA A 366 10.97 23.75 -7.35
CA ALA A 366 12.03 24.11 -8.28
C ALA A 366 13.16 24.78 -7.46
N VAL A 367 14.38 24.24 -7.56
CA VAL A 367 15.59 24.82 -6.95
C VAL A 367 16.14 25.87 -7.89
#